data_bdde3eb75821c54f15ff445d421a80ba
#
_entry.id   bdde3eb75821c54f15ff445d421a80ba
#
_cell.length_a   1.000
_cell.length_b   1.000
_cell.length_c   1.000
_cell.angle_alpha   90.00
_cell.angle_beta   90.00
_cell.angle_gamma   90.00
#
_symmetry.space_group_name_H-M   'P 1'
#
loop_
_entity.id
_entity.type
_entity.pdbx_description
1 polymer ?
#
loop_
_entity_poly.entity_id
_entity_poly.type
_entity_poly.pdbx_seq_one_letter_code
_entity_poly.pdbx_strand_id
1 'polypeptide(L)'
;MISSAADSEGNVYQVDYCLYDELPDDIAYFHAQWRRERLTEKTKDYTILDGVKGKGHYIGTYMALTTLERYWWGEGEMKFY
;
A
#
# COMPACT_ATOMS: atom_id res chain seq x y z
N MET A 1 14.44 -2.73 16.77
CA MET A 1 15.10 -3.95 16.23
C MET A 1 14.71 -4.12 14.77
N ILE A 2 15.66 -4.51 13.95
CA ILE A 2 15.47 -4.74 12.52
C ILE A 2 15.74 -6.21 12.26
N SER A 3 14.87 -6.90 11.55
CA SER A 3 15.15 -8.23 11.06
C SER A 3 14.84 -8.35 9.56
N SER A 4 15.68 -9.08 8.86
CA SER A 4 15.46 -9.39 7.45
C SER A 4 15.52 -10.91 7.27
N ALA A 5 14.69 -11.39 6.34
CA ALA A 5 14.59 -12.81 6.04
C ALA A 5 14.20 -13.02 4.58
N ALA A 6 14.35 -14.25 4.12
CA ALA A 6 13.83 -14.68 2.83
C ALA A 6 12.93 -15.91 3.04
N ASP A 7 11.86 -16.00 2.27
CA ASP A 7 11.00 -17.17 2.29
C ASP A 7 11.54 -18.30 1.39
N SER A 8 10.86 -19.44 1.38
CA SER A 8 11.24 -20.61 0.57
C SER A 8 11.17 -20.38 -0.95
N GLU A 9 10.47 -19.34 -1.39
CA GLU A 9 10.34 -18.95 -2.80
C GLU A 9 11.40 -17.92 -3.22
N GLY A 10 12.27 -17.49 -2.29
CA GLY A 10 13.31 -16.52 -2.55
C GLY A 10 12.89 -15.06 -2.42
N ASN A 11 11.68 -14.78 -1.94
CA ASN A 11 11.27 -13.42 -1.63
C ASN A 11 12.00 -12.93 -0.39
N VAL A 12 12.54 -11.73 -0.45
CA VAL A 12 13.24 -11.10 0.66
C VAL A 12 12.31 -10.07 1.29
N TYR A 13 12.22 -10.11 2.60
CA TYR A 13 11.44 -9.13 3.36
C TYR A 13 12.21 -8.61 4.56
N GLN A 14 11.84 -7.43 5.00
CA GLN A 14 12.40 -6.79 6.17
C GLN A 14 11.26 -6.29 7.05
N VAL A 15 11.38 -6.52 8.35
CA VAL A 15 10.43 -6.02 9.35
C VAL A 15 11.20 -5.21 10.38
N ASP A 16 10.83 -3.97 10.55
CA ASP A 16 11.35 -3.07 11.55
C ASP A 16 10.32 -2.91 12.67
N TYR A 17 10.76 -3.07 13.91
CA TYR A 17 9.86 -2.97 15.04
C TYR A 17 10.56 -2.45 16.30
N CYS A 18 9.75 -1.86 17.18
CA CYS A 18 10.17 -1.48 18.51
C CYS A 18 9.26 -2.15 19.55
N LEU A 19 9.87 -2.57 20.65
CA LEU A 19 9.12 -3.07 21.80
C LEU A 19 9.00 -1.97 22.85
N TYR A 20 7.80 -1.80 23.36
CA TYR A 20 7.50 -0.84 24.42
C TYR A 20 6.96 -1.58 25.63
N ASP A 21 7.33 -1.14 26.83
CA ASP A 21 6.80 -1.70 28.08
C ASP A 21 5.32 -1.40 28.22
N GLU A 22 4.88 -0.25 27.71
CA GLU A 22 3.51 0.19 27.79
C GLU A 22 3.15 0.97 26.52
N LEU A 23 1.99 0.67 25.93
CA LEU A 23 1.51 1.35 24.73
C LEU A 23 0.54 2.49 25.12
N PRO A 24 0.53 3.63 24.37
CA PRO A 24 -0.46 4.67 24.55
C PRO A 24 -1.89 4.14 24.33
N ASP A 25 -2.87 4.71 25.05
CA ASP A 25 -4.28 4.31 24.95
C ASP A 25 -4.89 4.64 23.57
N ASP A 26 -4.33 5.63 22.87
CA ASP A 26 -4.80 6.09 21.57
C ASP A 26 -4.11 5.40 20.38
N ILE A 27 -3.39 4.31 20.63
CA ILE A 27 -2.72 3.60 19.57
C ILE A 27 -3.72 2.94 18.64
N ALA A 28 -3.47 3.05 17.35
CA ALA A 28 -4.29 2.44 16.31
C ALA A 28 -3.63 1.20 15.74
N TYR A 29 -4.41 0.39 15.05
CA TYR A 29 -3.91 -0.78 14.35
C TYR A 29 -3.65 -0.46 12.88
N PHE A 30 -2.66 -1.12 12.32
CA PHE A 30 -2.37 -1.05 10.89
C PHE A 30 -3.36 -1.90 10.10
N HIS A 31 -3.96 -1.32 9.08
CA HIS A 31 -4.83 -1.99 8.14
C HIS A 31 -4.30 -1.80 6.73
N ALA A 32 -4.41 -2.81 5.90
CA ALA A 32 -4.03 -2.75 4.50
C ALA A 32 -5.08 -3.42 3.62
N GLN A 33 -5.22 -2.91 2.42
CA GLN A 33 -6.02 -3.54 1.36
C GLN A 33 -5.11 -3.83 0.19
N TRP A 34 -5.39 -4.93 -0.50
CA TRP A 34 -4.71 -5.29 -1.72
C TRP A 34 -5.71 -5.31 -2.86
N ARG A 35 -5.33 -4.70 -3.98
CA ARG A 35 -6.12 -4.67 -5.19
C ARG A 35 -5.25 -4.94 -6.39
N ARG A 36 -5.82 -5.56 -7.39
CA ARG A 36 -5.19 -5.79 -8.68
C ARG A 36 -6.21 -5.61 -9.79
N GLU A 37 -5.79 -4.95 -10.85
CA GLU A 37 -6.51 -4.91 -12.09
C GLU A 37 -5.54 -5.27 -13.22
N ARG A 38 -5.90 -6.26 -14.01
CA ARG A 38 -5.02 -6.74 -15.07
C ARG A 38 -4.94 -5.76 -16.23
N LEU A 39 -6.07 -5.11 -16.53
CA LEU A 39 -6.17 -4.13 -17.59
C LEU A 39 -7.08 -3.00 -17.12
N THR A 40 -6.49 -1.85 -16.88
CA THR A 40 -7.25 -0.66 -16.49
C THR A 40 -7.99 -0.08 -17.68
N GLU A 41 -9.17 0.49 -17.44
CA GLU A 41 -9.93 1.19 -18.47
C GLU A 41 -9.44 2.62 -18.63
N LYS A 42 -9.26 3.05 -19.87
CA LYS A 42 -8.93 4.45 -20.16
C LYS A 42 -10.05 5.37 -19.70
N THR A 43 -9.66 6.53 -19.17
CA THR A 43 -10.55 7.59 -18.67
C THR A 43 -11.36 7.21 -17.43
N LYS A 44 -11.11 6.07 -16.83
CA LYS A 44 -11.70 5.68 -15.55
C LYS A 44 -10.65 5.66 -14.45
N ASP A 45 -11.04 6.15 -13.29
CA ASP A 45 -10.20 6.10 -12.11
C ASP A 45 -10.01 4.65 -11.64
N TYR A 46 -8.79 4.31 -11.29
CA TYR A 46 -8.49 3.05 -10.62
C TYR A 46 -8.64 3.24 -9.11
N THR A 47 -9.49 2.46 -8.48
CA THR A 47 -9.70 2.52 -7.04
C THR A 47 -8.54 1.89 -6.30
N ILE A 48 -7.81 2.69 -5.54
CA ILE A 48 -6.68 2.23 -4.72
C ILE A 48 -7.18 1.71 -3.38
N LEU A 49 -8.01 2.49 -2.71
CA LEU A 49 -8.53 2.19 -1.38
C LEU A 49 -10.01 2.56 -1.33
N ASP A 50 -10.84 1.69 -0.78
CA ASP A 50 -12.27 1.90 -0.70
C ASP A 50 -12.86 1.30 0.57
N GLY A 51 -14.02 1.82 0.97
CA GLY A 51 -14.80 1.29 2.07
C GLY A 51 -14.21 1.55 3.46
N VAL A 52 -13.26 2.46 3.57
CA VAL A 52 -12.68 2.83 4.87
C VAL A 52 -13.61 3.79 5.59
N LYS A 53 -13.97 3.43 6.82
CA LYS A 53 -14.81 4.25 7.71
C LYS A 53 -14.14 4.41 9.05
N GLY A 54 -14.23 5.60 9.62
CA GLY A 54 -13.69 5.91 10.94
C GLY A 54 -12.62 6.98 10.89
N LYS A 55 -11.88 7.08 11.98
CA LYS A 55 -10.81 8.05 12.15
C LYS A 55 -9.46 7.34 12.08
N GLY A 56 -8.55 7.89 11.31
CA GLY A 56 -7.22 7.29 11.18
C GLY A 56 -6.31 8.13 10.29
N HIS A 57 -5.20 7.54 9.94
CA HIS A 57 -4.21 8.14 9.04
C HIS A 57 -3.99 7.27 7.82
N TYR A 58 -4.01 7.87 6.67
CA TYR A 58 -3.55 7.23 5.45
C TYR A 58 -2.01 7.24 5.44
N ILE A 59 -1.42 6.06 5.44
CA ILE A 59 0.04 5.90 5.56
C ILE A 59 0.71 5.90 4.19
N GLY A 60 0.06 5.32 3.20
CA GLY A 60 0.61 5.31 1.85
C GLY A 60 0.07 4.20 0.97
N THR A 61 0.59 4.16 -0.24
CA THR A 61 0.27 3.16 -1.25
C THR A 61 1.55 2.64 -1.88
N TYR A 62 1.66 1.33 -1.94
CA TYR A 62 2.61 0.69 -2.85
C TYR A 62 1.89 0.34 -4.14
N MET A 63 2.43 0.76 -5.27
CA MET A 63 1.84 0.51 -6.58
C MET A 63 2.86 -0.13 -7.51
N ALA A 64 2.48 -1.23 -8.14
CA ALA A 64 3.23 -1.82 -9.24
C ALA A 64 2.44 -1.63 -10.54
N LEU A 65 3.08 -1.12 -11.55
CA LEU A 65 2.48 -0.79 -12.84
C LEU A 65 3.25 -1.45 -13.96
N THR A 66 2.54 -2.15 -14.84
CA THR A 66 3.09 -2.61 -16.11
C THR A 66 2.47 -1.81 -17.24
N THR A 67 3.28 -1.04 -17.93
CA THR A 67 2.81 -0.23 -19.06
C THR A 67 2.67 -1.09 -20.31
N LEU A 68 1.56 -0.96 -21.01
CA LEU A 68 1.26 -1.73 -22.21
C LEU A 68 1.45 -0.92 -23.49
N GLU A 69 1.53 0.39 -23.38
CA GLU A 69 1.75 1.32 -24.48
C GLU A 69 3.09 2.05 -24.34
N ARG A 70 3.68 2.46 -25.44
CA ARG A 70 5.01 3.11 -25.47
C ARG A 70 4.97 4.61 -25.16
N TYR A 71 3.90 5.10 -24.58
CA TYR A 71 3.76 6.51 -24.24
C TYR A 71 4.19 6.78 -22.80
N TRP A 72 4.41 8.04 -22.50
CA TRP A 72 4.68 8.47 -21.14
C TRP A 72 3.47 8.20 -20.24
N TRP A 73 3.72 7.71 -19.05
CA TRP A 73 2.68 7.28 -18.11
C TRP A 73 2.80 7.94 -16.73
N GLY A 74 3.77 8.80 -16.51
CA GLY A 74 4.10 9.36 -15.19
C GLY A 74 3.30 10.58 -14.77
N GLU A 75 2.24 10.94 -15.51
CA GLU A 75 1.42 12.14 -15.28
C GLU A 75 0.12 11.86 -14.52
N GLY A 76 0.03 10.72 -13.86
CA GLY A 76 -1.14 10.37 -13.07
C GLY A 76 -1.31 11.24 -11.82
N GLU A 77 -2.52 11.34 -11.31
CA GLU A 77 -2.84 12.04 -10.08
C GLU A 77 -3.56 11.12 -9.09
N MET A 78 -3.43 11.41 -7.82
CA MET A 78 -4.16 10.71 -6.77
C MET A 78 -5.35 11.55 -6.33
N LYS A 79 -6.54 10.94 -6.31
CA LYS A 79 -7.78 11.59 -5.92
C LYS A 79 -8.25 11.04 -4.58
N PHE A 80 -8.67 11.92 -3.71
CA PHE A 80 -9.27 11.58 -2.41
C PHE A 80 -10.72 12.08 -2.38
N TYR A 81 -11.63 11.21 -2.00
CA TYR A 81 -13.07 11.51 -1.93
C TYR A 81 -13.59 11.38 -0.50
#